data_55ea3156687834e0997dfb365aab8176
#
_entry.id   55ea3156687834e0997dfb365aab8176
#
_cell.length_a   1.000
_cell.length_b   1.000
_cell.length_c   1.000
_cell.angle_alpha   90.00
_cell.angle_beta   90.00
_cell.angle_gamma   90.00
#
_symmetry.space_group_name_H-M   'P 1'
#
loop_
_entity.id
_entity.type
_entity.pdbx_description
1 polymer ?
#
loop_
_entity_poly.entity_id
_entity_poly.type
_entity_poly.pdbx_seq_one_letter_code
_entity_poly.pdbx_strand_id
1 'polypeptide(L)'
;FALPRQPVTCAEYAIGLRASALIKDGGTLQIGIGSLSDALCQALLLRHKHNTGYRELMQQLAPGFLDSELVKNHGGAEPFSVGLYGASEMVNDGFRYLHQHGILKRRVVDDVDLMQREHDNALTDDDRIRLQTEGHWLNGGFYLGSHDLYQWLRDMPPSEKNGLGMTRISHINELYGGNE
;
A
#
# COMPACT_ATOMS: atom_id res chain seq x y z
N PHE A 1 -3.57 17.40 -17.26
CA PHE A 1 -3.02 16.31 -18.08
C PHE A 1 -3.46 14.99 -17.48
N ALA A 2 -4.34 14.26 -18.16
CA ALA A 2 -4.69 12.91 -17.75
C ALA A 2 -3.62 11.94 -18.32
N LEU A 3 -3.15 11.03 -17.48
CA LEU A 3 -2.27 9.94 -17.95
C LEU A 3 -3.07 9.04 -18.91
N PRO A 4 -2.54 8.72 -20.09
CA PRO A 4 -3.21 7.78 -20.97
C PRO A 4 -3.30 6.41 -20.28
N ARG A 5 -4.52 5.91 -20.09
CA ARG A 5 -4.75 4.56 -19.57
C ARG A 5 -4.66 3.57 -20.72
N GLN A 6 -3.82 2.57 -20.53
CA GLN A 6 -3.76 1.43 -21.43
C GLN A 6 -4.52 0.24 -20.82
N PRO A 7 -5.18 -0.60 -21.64
CA PRO A 7 -5.79 -1.83 -21.15
C PRO A 7 -4.75 -2.74 -20.50
N VAL A 8 -5.10 -3.29 -19.34
CA VAL A 8 -4.26 -4.26 -18.64
C VAL A 8 -4.34 -5.60 -19.38
N THR A 9 -3.21 -6.17 -19.74
CA THR A 9 -3.12 -7.48 -20.40
C THR A 9 -3.23 -8.64 -19.40
N CYS A 10 -3.57 -9.84 -19.88
CA CYS A 10 -3.59 -11.05 -19.03
C CYS A 10 -2.22 -11.32 -18.37
N ALA A 11 -1.12 -11.03 -19.09
CA ALA A 11 0.23 -11.19 -18.55
C ALA A 11 0.49 -10.23 -17.38
N GLU A 12 0.07 -8.98 -17.50
CA GLU A 12 0.20 -7.99 -16.40
C GLU A 12 -0.65 -8.36 -15.19
N TYR A 13 -1.89 -8.86 -15.40
CA TYR A 13 -2.68 -9.40 -14.29
C TYR A 13 -1.99 -10.59 -13.61
N ALA A 14 -1.39 -11.49 -14.37
CA ALA A 14 -0.64 -12.61 -13.81
C ALA A 14 0.59 -12.17 -13.01
N ILE A 15 1.29 -11.13 -13.46
CA ILE A 15 2.40 -10.51 -12.73
C ILE A 15 1.88 -9.83 -11.46
N GLY A 16 0.82 -9.01 -11.58
CA GLY A 16 0.21 -8.32 -10.44
C GLY A 16 -0.26 -9.28 -9.34
N LEU A 17 -0.87 -10.40 -9.70
CA LEU A 17 -1.28 -11.45 -8.77
C LEU A 17 -0.08 -12.05 -8.01
N ARG A 18 1.01 -12.41 -8.71
CA ARG A 18 2.21 -12.92 -8.05
C ARG A 18 2.88 -11.86 -7.17
N ALA A 19 3.02 -10.63 -7.68
CA ALA A 19 3.60 -9.52 -6.95
C ALA A 19 2.82 -9.19 -5.67
N SER A 20 1.47 -9.26 -5.72
CA SER A 20 0.63 -9.00 -4.55
C SER A 20 0.88 -9.97 -3.39
N ALA A 21 1.31 -11.21 -3.68
CA ALA A 21 1.67 -12.20 -2.66
C ALA A 21 3.01 -11.88 -1.96
N LEU A 22 3.86 -11.05 -2.56
CA LEU A 22 5.12 -10.60 -1.97
C LEU A 22 4.97 -9.35 -1.10
N ILE A 23 3.77 -8.80 -1.01
CA ILE A 23 3.49 -7.62 -0.19
C ILE A 23 2.98 -8.08 1.18
N LYS A 24 3.79 -7.79 2.21
CA LYS A 24 3.48 -8.11 3.60
C LYS A 24 2.44 -7.16 4.18
N ASP A 25 1.52 -7.67 5.00
CA ASP A 25 0.62 -6.80 5.79
C ASP A 25 1.45 -6.00 6.80
N GLY A 26 1.17 -4.72 6.94
CA GLY A 26 1.97 -3.79 7.72
C GLY A 26 3.17 -3.20 6.96
N GLY A 27 3.37 -3.57 5.69
CA GLY A 27 4.48 -3.09 4.87
C GLY A 27 4.31 -1.68 4.32
N THR A 28 5.35 -1.22 3.63
CA THR A 28 5.37 0.04 2.88
C THR A 28 5.23 -0.25 1.39
N LEU A 29 4.41 0.53 0.70
CA LEU A 29 4.11 0.36 -0.71
C LEU A 29 4.50 1.59 -1.53
N GLN A 30 5.27 1.36 -2.59
CA GLN A 30 5.47 2.30 -3.68
C GLN A 30 4.86 1.71 -4.96
N ILE A 31 4.06 2.50 -5.67
CA ILE A 31 3.52 2.13 -6.98
C ILE A 31 3.74 3.28 -7.96
N GLY A 32 4.13 2.93 -9.18
CA GLY A 32 4.22 3.87 -10.29
C GLY A 32 2.89 4.04 -11.02
N ILE A 33 2.98 4.47 -12.26
CA ILE A 33 1.87 4.57 -13.21
C ILE A 33 1.97 3.46 -14.26
N GLY A 34 0.84 3.20 -14.94
CA GLY A 34 0.76 2.25 -16.03
C GLY A 34 -0.01 0.98 -15.68
N SER A 35 -0.26 0.16 -16.70
CA SER A 35 -1.11 -1.03 -16.64
C SER A 35 -0.65 -2.06 -15.61
N LEU A 36 0.66 -2.21 -15.40
CA LEU A 36 1.19 -3.14 -14.40
C LEU A 36 0.86 -2.68 -12.96
N SER A 37 0.94 -1.37 -12.68
CA SER A 37 0.53 -0.82 -11.39
C SER A 37 -0.98 -0.96 -11.16
N ASP A 38 -1.78 -0.76 -12.21
CA ASP A 38 -3.22 -0.98 -12.16
C ASP A 38 -3.54 -2.46 -11.87
N ALA A 39 -2.83 -3.39 -12.52
CA ALA A 39 -2.94 -4.83 -12.28
C ALA A 39 -2.59 -5.19 -10.83
N LEU A 40 -1.53 -4.61 -10.27
CA LEU A 40 -1.14 -4.83 -8.88
C LEU A 40 -2.20 -4.31 -7.90
N CYS A 41 -2.74 -3.11 -8.11
CA CYS A 41 -3.81 -2.56 -7.29
C CYS A 41 -5.06 -3.46 -7.29
N GLN A 42 -5.44 -3.99 -8.46
CA GLN A 42 -6.55 -4.93 -8.59
C GLN A 42 -6.27 -6.25 -7.86
N ALA A 43 -5.06 -6.77 -7.96
CA ALA A 43 -4.66 -8.00 -7.26
C ALA A 43 -4.67 -7.82 -5.73
N LEU A 44 -4.21 -6.68 -5.22
CA LEU A 44 -4.28 -6.33 -3.80
C LEU A 44 -5.73 -6.21 -3.31
N LEU A 45 -6.61 -5.61 -4.12
CA LEU A 45 -8.03 -5.55 -3.81
C LEU A 45 -8.67 -6.94 -3.76
N LEU A 46 -8.39 -7.78 -4.76
CA LEU A 46 -8.89 -9.15 -4.81
C LEU A 46 -8.43 -9.94 -3.59
N ARG A 47 -7.15 -9.84 -3.24
CA ARG A 47 -6.59 -10.44 -2.03
C ARG A 47 -7.31 -9.97 -0.77
N HIS A 48 -7.63 -8.68 -0.66
CA HIS A 48 -8.23 -8.10 0.54
C HIS A 48 -9.73 -8.36 0.65
N LYS A 49 -10.49 -8.20 -0.42
CA LYS A 49 -11.97 -8.25 -0.40
C LYS A 49 -12.55 -9.60 -0.81
N HIS A 50 -11.83 -10.36 -1.64
CA HIS A 50 -12.29 -11.63 -2.20
C HIS A 50 -11.20 -12.70 -2.08
N ASN A 51 -10.71 -12.91 -0.86
CA ASN A 51 -9.52 -13.72 -0.58
C ASN A 51 -9.64 -15.17 -1.06
N THR A 52 -10.80 -15.79 -0.94
CA THR A 52 -11.02 -17.16 -1.46
C THR A 52 -10.75 -17.22 -2.96
N GLY A 53 -11.37 -16.34 -3.74
CA GLY A 53 -11.15 -16.28 -5.19
C GLY A 53 -9.71 -15.92 -5.57
N TYR A 54 -9.05 -15.04 -4.78
CA TYR A 54 -7.64 -14.74 -4.94
C TYR A 54 -6.76 -16.00 -4.80
N ARG A 55 -6.99 -16.80 -3.76
CA ARG A 55 -6.25 -18.04 -3.51
C ARG A 55 -6.49 -19.10 -4.59
N GLU A 56 -7.74 -19.23 -5.04
CA GLU A 56 -8.10 -20.14 -6.15
C GLU A 56 -7.40 -19.75 -7.45
N LEU A 57 -7.38 -18.45 -7.80
CA LEU A 57 -6.65 -17.95 -8.97
C LEU A 57 -5.13 -18.18 -8.83
N MET A 58 -4.57 -17.91 -7.66
CA MET A 58 -3.15 -18.15 -7.41
C MET A 58 -2.80 -19.63 -7.51
N GLN A 59 -3.65 -20.52 -7.01
CA GLN A 59 -3.44 -21.97 -7.12
C GLN A 59 -3.46 -22.44 -8.59
N GLN A 60 -4.30 -21.86 -9.43
CA GLN A 60 -4.34 -22.17 -10.86
C GLN A 60 -3.16 -21.58 -11.62
N LEU A 61 -2.79 -20.33 -11.31
CA LEU A 61 -1.75 -19.58 -12.01
C LEU A 61 -0.33 -20.03 -11.62
N ALA A 62 -0.11 -20.36 -10.36
CA ALA A 62 1.18 -20.69 -9.78
C ALA A 62 1.01 -21.67 -8.61
N PRO A 63 0.75 -22.97 -8.89
CA PRO A 63 0.55 -23.98 -7.85
C PRO A 63 1.70 -24.00 -6.83
N GLY A 64 1.38 -23.93 -5.54
CA GLY A 64 2.34 -23.95 -4.44
C GLY A 64 3.08 -22.61 -4.21
N PHE A 65 2.89 -21.59 -5.03
CA PHE A 65 3.62 -20.32 -4.85
C PHE A 65 3.27 -19.64 -3.52
N LEU A 66 2.01 -19.65 -3.10
CA LEU A 66 1.59 -19.05 -1.83
C LEU A 66 2.18 -19.77 -0.60
N ASP A 67 2.56 -21.03 -0.76
CA ASP A 67 3.19 -21.86 0.29
C ASP A 67 4.71 -21.83 0.24
N SER A 68 5.30 -21.11 -0.70
CA SER A 68 6.75 -20.96 -0.85
C SER A 68 7.37 -20.24 0.33
N GLU A 69 8.63 -20.55 0.64
CA GLU A 69 9.41 -19.84 1.67
C GLU A 69 9.51 -18.34 1.38
N LEU A 70 9.54 -17.94 0.09
CA LEU A 70 9.56 -16.55 -0.30
C LEU A 70 8.32 -15.80 0.19
N VAL A 71 7.12 -16.34 -0.06
CA VAL A 71 5.87 -15.71 0.37
C VAL A 71 5.70 -15.77 1.89
N LYS A 72 6.07 -16.89 2.53
CA LYS A 72 5.98 -17.03 3.99
C LYS A 72 6.87 -16.05 4.74
N ASN A 73 8.08 -15.83 4.26
CA ASN A 73 9.07 -15.00 4.94
C ASN A 73 8.92 -13.50 4.62
N HIS A 74 8.56 -13.17 3.38
CA HIS A 74 8.61 -11.78 2.89
C HIS A 74 7.27 -11.21 2.44
N GLY A 75 6.23 -12.03 2.32
CA GLY A 75 4.94 -11.64 1.78
C GLY A 75 3.76 -12.05 2.63
N GLY A 76 2.70 -12.46 1.95
CA GLY A 76 1.49 -12.99 2.58
C GLY A 76 0.35 -13.16 1.60
N ALA A 77 -0.63 -13.96 1.97
CA ALA A 77 -1.81 -14.23 1.17
C ALA A 77 -3.12 -13.85 1.86
N GLU A 78 -3.05 -13.45 3.13
CA GLU A 78 -4.23 -13.05 3.91
C GLU A 78 -4.71 -11.64 3.55
N PRO A 79 -5.97 -11.30 3.84
CA PRO A 79 -6.45 -9.92 3.79
C PRO A 79 -5.61 -9.01 4.68
N PHE A 80 -5.49 -7.74 4.29
CA PHE A 80 -4.74 -6.74 5.05
C PHE A 80 -5.47 -6.36 6.35
N SER A 81 -4.93 -6.75 7.49
CA SER A 81 -5.42 -6.43 8.82
C SER A 81 -4.85 -5.09 9.31
N VAL A 82 -3.53 -4.98 9.37
CA VAL A 82 -2.81 -3.75 9.70
C VAL A 82 -2.94 -2.73 8.57
N GLY A 83 -2.84 -3.18 7.34
CA GLY A 83 -2.85 -2.37 6.14
C GLY A 83 -1.45 -1.95 5.72
N LEU A 84 -1.39 -1.17 4.65
CA LEU A 84 -0.14 -0.69 4.07
C LEU A 84 0.04 0.81 4.33
N TYR A 85 1.28 1.24 4.43
CA TYR A 85 1.70 2.64 4.34
C TYR A 85 2.13 2.96 2.91
N GLY A 86 1.73 4.10 2.38
CA GLY A 86 2.15 4.56 1.06
C GLY A 86 3.36 5.48 1.16
N ALA A 87 4.43 5.15 0.43
CA ALA A 87 5.57 6.04 0.28
C ALA A 87 5.95 6.11 -1.21
N SER A 88 5.80 7.28 -1.81
CA SER A 88 5.99 7.41 -3.25
C SER A 88 6.39 8.83 -3.62
N GLU A 89 7.23 8.96 -4.63
CA GLU A 89 7.47 10.26 -5.24
C GLU A 89 6.16 10.81 -5.82
N MET A 90 5.42 9.98 -6.55
CA MET A 90 4.19 10.35 -7.24
C MET A 90 2.98 9.69 -6.59
N VAL A 91 2.03 10.52 -6.15
CA VAL A 91 0.72 10.06 -5.67
C VAL A 91 -0.25 10.00 -6.84
N ASN A 92 -0.75 8.81 -7.14
CA ASN A 92 -1.61 8.52 -8.29
C ASN A 92 -2.94 7.87 -7.90
N ASP A 93 -3.79 7.58 -8.89
CA ASP A 93 -5.11 6.95 -8.70
C ASP A 93 -5.06 5.61 -7.97
N GLY A 94 -3.97 4.85 -8.09
CA GLY A 94 -3.78 3.59 -7.39
C GLY A 94 -3.80 3.76 -5.87
N PHE A 95 -3.12 4.78 -5.34
CA PHE A 95 -3.14 5.08 -3.91
C PHE A 95 -4.53 5.48 -3.42
N ARG A 96 -5.25 6.34 -4.17
CA ARG A 96 -6.65 6.67 -3.88
C ARG A 96 -7.50 5.41 -3.78
N TYR A 97 -7.37 4.53 -4.77
CA TYR A 97 -8.14 3.30 -4.86
C TYR A 97 -7.86 2.36 -3.67
N LEU A 98 -6.60 2.15 -3.33
CA LEU A 98 -6.22 1.30 -2.20
C LEU A 98 -6.67 1.89 -0.85
N HIS A 99 -6.63 3.21 -0.69
CA HIS A 99 -7.10 3.89 0.51
C HIS A 99 -8.63 3.75 0.67
N GLN A 100 -9.40 4.04 -0.38
CA GLN A 100 -10.86 3.92 -0.36
C GLN A 100 -11.35 2.50 -0.04
N HIS A 101 -10.53 1.47 -0.32
CA HIS A 101 -10.84 0.08 -0.02
C HIS A 101 -10.26 -0.43 1.30
N GLY A 102 -9.62 0.44 2.09
CA GLY A 102 -9.11 0.10 3.42
C GLY A 102 -7.84 -0.75 3.42
N ILE A 103 -7.10 -0.74 2.32
CA ILE A 103 -5.79 -1.40 2.21
C ILE A 103 -4.70 -0.43 2.66
N LEU A 104 -4.72 0.79 2.16
CA LEU A 104 -3.77 1.84 2.54
C LEU A 104 -4.31 2.58 3.76
N LYS A 105 -3.87 2.20 4.95
CA LYS A 105 -4.38 2.71 6.24
C LYS A 105 -3.38 2.70 7.38
N ARG A 106 -2.24 1.96 7.26
CA ARG A 106 -1.19 1.97 8.27
C ARG A 106 -0.61 3.38 8.36
N ARG A 107 -0.45 3.89 9.58
CA ARG A 107 0.07 5.23 9.83
C ARG A 107 1.51 5.17 10.30
N VAL A 108 2.31 6.12 9.84
CA VAL A 108 3.74 6.27 10.14
C VAL A 108 3.99 7.70 10.61
N VAL A 109 4.79 7.86 11.65
CA VAL A 109 5.28 9.16 12.16
C VAL A 109 6.77 9.27 11.90
N ASP A 110 7.29 10.49 11.82
CA ASP A 110 8.72 10.75 11.67
C ASP A 110 9.44 10.68 13.04
N ASP A 111 9.40 9.48 13.63
CA ASP A 111 9.99 9.16 14.94
C ASP A 111 10.47 7.70 14.90
N VAL A 112 11.77 7.51 14.73
CA VAL A 112 12.40 6.19 14.57
C VAL A 112 12.16 5.29 15.78
N ASP A 113 12.24 5.85 16.98
CA ASP A 113 12.07 5.07 18.22
C ASP A 113 10.62 4.57 18.36
N LEU A 114 9.64 5.40 17.97
CA LEU A 114 8.25 5.00 17.97
C LEU A 114 8.02 3.90 16.92
N MET A 115 8.56 4.08 15.70
CA MET A 115 8.41 3.10 14.63
C MET A 115 9.11 1.78 14.96
N GLN A 116 10.25 1.81 15.67
CA GLN A 116 10.89 0.59 16.19
C GLN A 116 9.99 -0.10 17.22
N ARG A 117 9.34 0.64 18.13
CA ARG A 117 8.38 0.03 19.07
C ARG A 117 7.16 -0.55 18.37
N GLU A 118 6.70 0.06 17.26
CA GLU A 118 5.64 -0.53 16.43
C GLU A 118 6.07 -1.87 15.85
N HIS A 119 7.27 -1.93 15.27
CA HIS A 119 7.83 -3.15 14.71
C HIS A 119 7.94 -4.27 15.76
N ASP A 120 8.38 -3.93 16.96
CA ASP A 120 8.59 -4.85 18.07
C ASP A 120 7.29 -5.21 18.84
N ASN A 121 6.13 -4.71 18.37
CA ASN A 121 4.83 -4.83 19.05
C ASN A 121 4.83 -4.29 20.49
N ALA A 122 5.61 -3.24 20.75
CA ALA A 122 5.84 -2.62 22.07
C ALA A 122 5.27 -1.20 22.17
N LEU A 123 4.27 -0.85 21.35
CA LEU A 123 3.65 0.48 21.39
C LEU A 123 2.98 0.76 22.74
N THR A 124 3.26 1.94 23.28
CA THR A 124 2.53 2.51 24.41
C THR A 124 1.20 3.11 23.96
N ASP A 125 0.34 3.48 24.90
CA ASP A 125 -0.93 4.15 24.57
C ASP A 125 -0.68 5.56 23.99
N ASP A 126 0.34 6.27 24.47
CA ASP A 126 0.75 7.56 23.89
C ASP A 126 1.25 7.42 22.45
N ASP A 127 2.00 6.37 22.14
CA ASP A 127 2.44 6.07 20.77
C ASP A 127 1.24 5.84 19.85
N ARG A 128 0.22 5.11 20.32
CA ARG A 128 -1.01 4.85 19.55
C ARG A 128 -1.79 6.14 19.27
N ILE A 129 -1.86 7.03 20.26
CA ILE A 129 -2.48 8.36 20.09
C ILE A 129 -1.69 9.17 19.06
N ARG A 130 -0.37 9.21 19.17
CA ARG A 130 0.49 9.94 18.22
C ARG A 130 0.36 9.40 16.80
N LEU A 131 0.36 8.07 16.60
CA LEU A 131 0.12 7.47 15.29
C LEU A 131 -1.22 7.91 14.68
N GLN A 132 -2.27 8.05 15.49
CA GLN A 132 -3.58 8.47 15.01
C GLN A 132 -3.66 9.96 14.71
N THR A 133 -2.99 10.80 15.50
CA THR A 133 -3.11 12.27 15.41
C THR A 133 -2.07 12.90 14.49
N GLU A 134 -0.85 12.37 14.46
CA GLU A 134 0.29 12.92 13.71
C GLU A 134 0.67 12.04 12.51
N GLY A 135 0.30 10.75 12.54
CA GLY A 135 0.74 9.77 11.56
C GLY A 135 0.15 9.97 10.17
N HIS A 136 0.97 9.75 9.16
CA HIS A 136 0.56 9.76 7.75
C HIS A 136 0.33 8.32 7.26
N TRP A 137 -0.73 8.08 6.52
CA TRP A 137 -0.97 6.81 5.81
C TRP A 137 -0.39 6.82 4.39
N LEU A 138 -0.01 7.99 3.89
CA LEU A 138 0.68 8.19 2.62
C LEU A 138 1.60 9.39 2.71
N ASN A 139 2.82 9.27 2.21
CA ASN A 139 3.73 10.38 2.01
C ASN A 139 4.19 10.42 0.54
N GLY A 140 4.16 11.60 -0.07
CA GLY A 140 4.47 11.78 -1.48
C GLY A 140 5.19 13.08 -1.80
N GLY A 141 5.76 13.17 -3.00
CA GLY A 141 6.41 14.36 -3.51
C GLY A 141 5.46 15.25 -4.33
N PHE A 142 4.59 14.65 -5.14
CA PHE A 142 3.62 15.37 -5.95
C PHE A 142 2.44 14.47 -6.37
N TYR A 143 1.36 15.10 -6.83
CA TYR A 143 0.18 14.41 -7.34
C TYR A 143 0.19 14.35 -8.86
N LEU A 144 -0.13 13.17 -9.41
CA LEU A 144 -0.32 12.99 -10.85
C LEU A 144 -1.37 11.90 -11.10
N GLY A 145 -2.54 12.29 -11.57
CA GLY A 145 -3.60 11.32 -11.82
C GLY A 145 -4.79 11.90 -12.58
N SER A 146 -5.90 11.21 -12.50
CA SER A 146 -7.15 11.57 -13.15
C SER A 146 -7.81 12.79 -12.50
N HIS A 147 -8.82 13.34 -13.18
CA HIS A 147 -9.69 14.36 -12.59
C HIS A 147 -10.32 13.89 -11.27
N ASP A 148 -10.66 12.60 -11.17
CA ASP A 148 -11.26 12.01 -9.99
C ASP A 148 -10.29 11.97 -8.79
N LEU A 149 -8.97 11.80 -9.03
CA LEU A 149 -7.96 11.92 -7.98
C LEU A 149 -7.98 13.33 -7.37
N TYR A 150 -7.96 14.36 -8.22
CA TYR A 150 -7.96 15.75 -7.74
C TYR A 150 -9.30 16.13 -7.09
N GLN A 151 -10.42 15.60 -7.58
CA GLN A 151 -11.73 15.79 -6.95
C GLN A 151 -11.74 15.15 -5.54
N TRP A 152 -11.29 13.91 -5.42
CA TRP A 152 -11.17 13.22 -4.15
C TRP A 152 -10.29 13.95 -3.14
N LEU A 153 -9.13 14.47 -3.58
CA LEU A 153 -8.24 15.27 -2.73
C LEU A 153 -8.90 16.57 -2.24
N ARG A 154 -9.70 17.20 -3.09
CA ARG A 154 -10.43 18.42 -2.74
C ARG A 154 -11.52 18.15 -1.72
N ASP A 155 -12.27 17.08 -1.92
CA ASP A 155 -13.46 16.73 -1.11
C ASP A 155 -13.11 15.95 0.15
N MET A 156 -11.84 15.56 0.32
CA MET A 156 -11.36 14.79 1.46
C MET A 156 -11.57 15.56 2.78
N PRO A 157 -12.16 14.91 3.82
CA PRO A 157 -12.29 15.52 5.13
C PRO A 157 -10.95 15.95 5.73
N PRO A 158 -10.90 17.03 6.54
CA PRO A 158 -9.65 17.47 7.17
C PRO A 158 -8.94 16.38 7.99
N SER A 159 -9.69 15.53 8.68
CA SER A 159 -9.14 14.41 9.46
C SER A 159 -8.41 13.37 8.61
N GLU A 160 -8.83 13.18 7.36
CA GLU A 160 -8.15 12.29 6.42
C GLU A 160 -6.99 13.00 5.73
N LYS A 161 -7.15 14.31 5.38
CA LYS A 161 -6.09 15.13 4.80
C LYS A 161 -4.84 15.18 5.67
N ASN A 162 -5.00 15.24 6.99
CA ASN A 162 -3.89 15.24 7.92
C ASN A 162 -3.05 13.95 7.85
N GLY A 163 -3.61 12.86 7.32
CA GLY A 163 -2.88 11.62 7.06
C GLY A 163 -2.14 11.59 5.72
N LEU A 164 -2.21 12.66 4.92
CA LEU A 164 -1.45 12.83 3.67
C LEU A 164 -0.23 13.70 3.94
N GLY A 165 0.96 13.11 3.92
CA GLY A 165 2.23 13.83 3.93
C GLY A 165 2.65 14.21 2.51
N MET A 166 3.03 15.47 2.31
CA MET A 166 3.59 15.96 1.04
C MET A 166 4.98 16.52 1.29
N THR A 167 5.81 15.71 1.88
CA THR A 167 7.20 16.00 2.16
C THR A 167 8.08 15.08 1.31
N ARG A 168 9.38 15.29 1.34
CA ARG A 168 10.35 14.34 0.79
C ARG A 168 10.09 12.96 1.38
N ILE A 169 10.52 11.90 0.67
CA ILE A 169 10.58 10.53 1.22
C ILE A 169 11.15 10.64 2.63
N SER A 170 10.38 10.24 3.61
CA SER A 170 10.78 10.41 5.01
C SER A 170 11.99 9.53 5.32
N HIS A 171 12.81 9.95 6.28
CA HIS A 171 13.92 9.14 6.78
C HIS A 171 13.49 7.75 7.22
N ILE A 172 12.27 7.61 7.68
CA ILE A 172 11.68 6.34 8.10
C ILE A 172 11.56 5.37 6.92
N ASN A 173 11.21 5.84 5.72
CA ASN A 173 11.22 4.98 4.55
C ASN A 173 12.62 4.50 4.19
N GLU A 174 13.62 5.35 4.33
CA GLU A 174 15.01 4.99 4.10
C GLU A 174 15.52 3.98 5.14
N LEU A 175 15.12 4.14 6.40
CA LEU A 175 15.56 3.28 7.49
C LEU A 175 14.82 1.94 7.54
N TYR A 176 13.52 1.91 7.27
CA TYR A 176 12.70 0.70 7.37
C TYR A 176 12.43 0.02 6.02
N GLY A 177 12.50 0.72 4.90
CA GLY A 177 12.36 0.13 3.57
C GLY A 177 13.65 -0.41 2.99
N GLY A 178 14.81 -0.08 3.57
CA GLY A 178 16.12 -0.44 3.06
C GLY A 178 16.87 -1.54 3.82
N ASN A 179 16.34 -2.00 4.94
CA ASN A 179 16.99 -2.95 5.85
C ASN A 179 16.27 -4.30 5.98
N GLU A 180 15.28 -4.58 5.13
CA GLU A 180 14.64 -5.91 5.06
C GLU A 180 15.16 -6.71 3.87
#